data_54796dbc06d08e8799dcff8746029a82
#
_entry.id   54796dbc06d08e8799dcff8746029a82
#
_cell.length_a   1.000
_cell.length_b   1.000
_cell.length_c   1.000
_cell.angle_alpha   90.00
_cell.angle_beta   90.00
_cell.angle_gamma   90.00
#
_symmetry.space_group_name_H-M   'P 1'
#
loop_
_entity.id
_entity.type
_entity.pdbx_description
1 polymer ?
#
loop_
_entity_poly.entity_id
_entity_poly.type
_entity_poly.pdbx_seq_one_letter_code
_entity_poly.pdbx_strand_id
1 'polypeptide(L)'
;MSKPIRVAISPCPNDTFMFDAIINQRIDCRGMHFDVEYLDIEQLNAAALEHRFDITKCSAAALPAIEHNYEVLDSGAALGRGNGPLLVRRKGDTTPLRHNAVPGEHTTANSLVRRLFPEIEKRTPRLFSEIAEAVEKGEYDGGVLIHEGRFVYERRNLELVADLGLEWERRTSLPLPLGIITASRALGEERIRAFVALL
;
A
#
# COMPACT_ATOMS: atom_id res chain seq x y z
N MET A 1 7.04 -8.10 32.77
CA MET A 1 7.12 -8.38 31.31
C MET A 1 6.87 -7.09 30.56
N SER A 2 7.67 -6.76 29.56
CA SER A 2 7.46 -5.57 28.75
C SER A 2 6.14 -5.73 27.97
N LYS A 3 5.43 -4.61 27.73
CA LYS A 3 4.21 -4.60 26.91
C LYS A 3 4.55 -5.08 25.50
N PRO A 4 3.74 -5.98 24.89
CA PRO A 4 3.95 -6.40 23.52
C PRO A 4 3.98 -5.21 22.55
N ILE A 5 4.80 -5.30 21.51
CA ILE A 5 4.83 -4.37 20.38
C ILE A 5 3.67 -4.74 19.46
N ARG A 6 2.76 -3.80 19.22
CA ARG A 6 1.63 -4.00 18.30
C ARG A 6 2.11 -3.75 16.88
N VAL A 7 2.03 -4.77 16.05
CA VAL A 7 2.49 -4.74 14.65
C VAL A 7 1.31 -4.94 13.71
N ALA A 8 1.19 -4.11 12.69
CA ALA A 8 0.20 -4.31 11.64
C ALA A 8 0.88 -4.36 10.26
N ILE A 9 0.60 -5.42 9.52
CA ILE A 9 1.14 -5.65 8.18
C ILE A 9 0.05 -6.15 7.22
N SER A 10 0.31 -6.12 5.92
CA SER A 10 -0.62 -6.69 4.97
C SER A 10 -0.43 -8.21 4.85
N PRO A 11 -1.47 -8.95 4.44
CA PRO A 11 -1.34 -10.39 4.18
C PRO A 11 -0.62 -10.69 2.86
N CYS A 12 -0.09 -9.69 2.16
CA CYS A 12 0.59 -9.91 0.89
C CYS A 12 1.94 -10.62 1.08
N PRO A 13 2.41 -11.38 0.06
CA PRO A 13 3.63 -12.18 0.15
C PRO A 13 4.88 -11.41 0.56
N ASN A 14 5.00 -10.14 0.17
CA ASN A 14 6.16 -9.32 0.52
C ASN A 14 6.27 -9.10 2.04
N ASP A 15 5.16 -8.69 2.66
CA ASP A 15 5.16 -8.41 4.09
C ASP A 15 5.25 -9.71 4.90
N THR A 16 4.47 -10.74 4.53
CA THR A 16 4.51 -12.03 5.23
C THR A 16 5.87 -12.70 5.14
N PHE A 17 6.58 -12.59 4.01
CA PHE A 17 7.94 -13.09 3.87
C PHE A 17 8.93 -12.33 4.77
N MET A 18 8.87 -11.00 4.76
CA MET A 18 9.79 -10.15 5.51
C MET A 18 9.64 -10.34 7.03
N PHE A 19 8.41 -10.48 7.52
CA PHE A 19 8.12 -10.62 8.93
C PHE A 19 8.06 -12.08 9.43
N ASP A 20 8.20 -13.09 8.55
CA ASP A 20 8.03 -14.50 8.89
C ASP A 20 8.89 -14.95 10.07
N ALA A 21 10.17 -14.58 10.06
CA ALA A 21 11.10 -14.99 11.11
C ALA A 21 10.75 -14.40 12.49
N ILE A 22 10.24 -13.19 12.51
CA ILE A 22 9.79 -12.49 13.73
C ILE A 22 8.48 -13.10 14.24
N ILE A 23 7.49 -13.21 13.35
CA ILE A 23 6.13 -13.66 13.70
C ILE A 23 6.15 -15.11 14.18
N ASN A 24 6.91 -15.97 13.49
CA ASN A 24 6.99 -17.39 13.81
C ASN A 24 8.12 -17.72 14.80
N GLN A 25 8.74 -16.70 15.42
CA GLN A 25 9.80 -16.87 16.43
C GLN A 25 10.95 -17.76 15.96
N ARG A 26 11.34 -17.63 14.68
CA ARG A 26 12.45 -18.38 14.08
C ARG A 26 13.82 -17.75 14.36
N ILE A 27 13.82 -16.56 14.95
CA ILE A 27 15.01 -15.83 15.39
C ILE A 27 14.87 -15.43 16.86
N ASP A 28 15.98 -15.15 17.52
CA ASP A 28 15.95 -14.58 18.88
C ASP A 28 15.46 -13.14 18.82
N CYS A 29 14.24 -12.92 19.29
CA CYS A 29 13.63 -11.60 19.38
C CYS A 29 14.11 -10.78 20.58
N ARG A 30 15.18 -11.16 21.27
CA ARG A 30 15.81 -10.42 22.37
C ARG A 30 14.83 -10.02 23.49
N GLY A 31 13.91 -10.91 23.81
CA GLY A 31 12.86 -10.70 24.82
C GLY A 31 11.72 -9.76 24.39
N MET A 32 11.68 -9.32 23.13
CA MET A 32 10.52 -8.61 22.58
C MET A 32 9.40 -9.59 22.25
N HIS A 33 8.18 -9.18 22.54
CA HIS A 33 6.96 -9.91 22.17
C HIS A 33 6.14 -9.05 21.21
N PHE A 34 5.52 -9.68 20.23
CA PHE A 34 4.78 -9.00 19.16
C PHE A 34 3.32 -9.46 19.17
N ASP A 35 2.42 -8.48 19.04
CA ASP A 35 1.01 -8.70 18.78
C ASP A 35 0.77 -8.25 17.33
N VAL A 36 0.47 -9.22 16.44
CA VAL A 36 0.48 -9.00 14.99
C VAL A 36 -0.93 -9.07 14.44
N GLU A 37 -1.34 -8.03 13.72
CA GLU A 37 -2.62 -7.93 13.03
C GLU A 37 -2.39 -7.81 11.52
N TYR A 38 -3.22 -8.52 10.72
CA TYR A 38 -3.20 -8.46 9.27
C TYR A 38 -4.36 -7.62 8.77
N LEU A 39 -4.05 -6.56 8.03
CA LEU A 39 -5.02 -5.60 7.51
C LEU A 39 -4.74 -5.33 6.03
N ASP A 40 -5.76 -4.91 5.27
CA ASP A 40 -5.51 -4.40 3.94
C ASP A 40 -4.82 -3.02 3.98
N ILE A 41 -4.29 -2.57 2.83
CA ILE A 41 -3.45 -1.35 2.80
C ILE A 41 -4.21 -0.09 3.22
N GLU A 42 -5.51 0.04 2.93
CA GLU A 42 -6.27 1.21 3.36
C GLU A 42 -6.59 1.17 4.84
N GLN A 43 -6.90 -0.02 5.38
CA GLN A 43 -7.07 -0.22 6.81
C GLN A 43 -5.77 0.09 7.58
N LEU A 44 -4.61 -0.31 7.02
CA LEU A 44 -3.29 0.02 7.58
C LEU A 44 -3.05 1.54 7.60
N ASN A 45 -3.35 2.23 6.49
CA ASN A 45 -3.23 3.69 6.41
C ASN A 45 -4.14 4.38 7.42
N ALA A 46 -5.41 3.97 7.52
CA ALA A 46 -6.36 4.50 8.50
C ALA A 46 -5.88 4.26 9.95
N ALA A 47 -5.42 3.03 10.25
CA ALA A 47 -4.89 2.68 11.56
C ALA A 47 -3.63 3.48 11.93
N ALA A 48 -2.78 3.83 10.95
CA ALA A 48 -1.63 4.71 11.16
C ALA A 48 -2.06 6.14 11.50
N LEU A 49 -3.08 6.68 10.81
CA LEU A 49 -3.66 7.98 11.12
C LEU A 49 -4.26 8.04 12.53
N GLU A 50 -4.84 6.93 12.99
CA GLU A 50 -5.40 6.75 14.34
C GLU A 50 -4.36 6.37 15.41
N HIS A 51 -3.08 6.20 15.04
CA HIS A 51 -2.00 5.79 15.94
C HIS A 51 -2.25 4.46 16.67
N ARG A 52 -2.89 3.49 16.00
CA ARG A 52 -3.30 2.23 16.61
C ARG A 52 -2.15 1.26 16.88
N PHE A 53 -1.09 1.31 16.09
CA PHE A 53 0.02 0.33 16.14
C PHE A 53 1.36 1.00 16.45
N ASP A 54 2.25 0.20 17.01
CA ASP A 54 3.61 0.65 17.31
C ASP A 54 4.51 0.51 16.07
N ILE A 55 4.30 -0.53 15.26
CA ILE A 55 4.93 -0.76 13.95
C ILE A 55 3.83 -1.01 12.93
N THR A 56 3.89 -0.35 11.79
CA THR A 56 2.89 -0.55 10.75
C THR A 56 3.43 -0.39 9.34
N LYS A 57 2.92 -1.21 8.43
CA LYS A 57 3.02 -0.98 7.01
C LYS A 57 2.09 0.16 6.61
N CYS A 58 2.58 1.06 5.75
CA CYS A 58 1.78 2.15 5.20
C CYS A 58 2.06 2.36 3.72
N SER A 59 1.14 3.00 3.03
CA SER A 59 1.42 3.60 1.72
C SER A 59 2.41 4.75 1.86
N ALA A 60 3.37 4.87 0.97
CA ALA A 60 4.32 5.99 0.99
C ALA A 60 3.61 7.36 0.90
N ALA A 61 2.47 7.41 0.18
CA ALA A 61 1.65 8.63 0.09
C ALA A 61 0.98 9.05 1.41
N ALA A 62 0.86 8.15 2.40
CA ALA A 62 0.31 8.47 3.72
C ALA A 62 1.33 9.18 4.63
N LEU A 63 2.63 9.09 4.32
CA LEU A 63 3.70 9.62 5.18
C LEU A 63 3.50 11.08 5.61
N PRO A 64 3.16 12.04 4.74
CA PRO A 64 2.99 13.44 5.17
C PRO A 64 1.92 13.65 6.24
N ALA A 65 0.96 12.74 6.33
CA ALA A 65 -0.12 12.82 7.33
C ALA A 65 0.25 12.17 8.68
N ILE A 66 1.26 11.31 8.71
CA ILE A 66 1.65 10.54 9.91
C ILE A 66 3.06 10.85 10.44
N GLU A 67 3.88 11.62 9.72
CA GLU A 67 5.30 11.84 10.01
C GLU A 67 5.59 12.46 11.39
N HIS A 68 4.63 13.17 11.96
CA HIS A 68 4.77 13.72 13.33
C HIS A 68 4.80 12.62 14.40
N ASN A 69 4.12 11.51 14.17
CA ASN A 69 3.94 10.42 15.14
C ASN A 69 4.71 9.16 14.77
N TYR A 70 5.09 9.03 13.51
CA TYR A 70 5.81 7.87 12.98
C TYR A 70 7.11 8.27 12.30
N GLU A 71 8.07 7.39 12.35
CA GLU A 71 9.28 7.46 11.51
C GLU A 71 9.33 6.28 10.56
N VAL A 72 9.92 6.50 9.38
CA VAL A 72 10.13 5.46 8.39
C VAL A 72 11.35 4.64 8.79
N LEU A 73 11.20 3.32 8.74
CA LEU A 73 12.32 2.41 8.99
C LEU A 73 13.19 2.25 7.75
N ASP A 74 14.49 2.00 7.94
CA ASP A 74 15.46 1.80 6.86
C ASP A 74 15.27 0.48 6.09
N SER A 75 14.42 -0.42 6.61
CA SER A 75 14.12 -1.72 6.01
C SER A 75 12.65 -1.83 5.63
N GLY A 76 12.34 -2.66 4.64
CA GLY A 76 10.98 -3.07 4.30
C GLY A 76 10.20 -2.12 3.40
N ALA A 77 10.85 -1.15 2.76
CA ALA A 77 10.20 -0.31 1.78
C ALA A 77 9.92 -1.09 0.47
N ALA A 78 8.75 -0.83 -0.12
CA ALA A 78 8.40 -1.31 -1.45
C ALA A 78 8.65 -0.20 -2.47
N LEU A 79 9.51 -0.47 -3.46
CA LEU A 79 9.92 0.48 -4.48
C LEU A 79 9.60 -0.09 -5.87
N GLY A 80 8.83 0.66 -6.67
CA GLY A 80 8.55 0.34 -8.06
C GLY A 80 9.65 0.87 -8.98
N ARG A 81 10.15 0.01 -9.90
CA ARG A 81 11.00 0.38 -11.03
C ARG A 81 10.43 -0.24 -12.28
N GLY A 82 10.03 0.59 -13.26
CA GLY A 82 9.38 0.13 -14.47
C GLY A 82 8.04 -0.54 -14.24
N ASN A 83 7.44 -0.40 -13.06
CA ASN A 83 6.15 -0.96 -12.73
C ASN A 83 5.46 -0.20 -11.59
N GLY A 84 4.12 -0.26 -11.55
CA GLY A 84 3.32 0.36 -10.49
C GLY A 84 1.87 -0.12 -10.51
N PRO A 85 0.97 0.57 -9.83
CA PRO A 85 -0.45 0.37 -9.96
C PRO A 85 -0.91 0.53 -11.41
N LEU A 86 -1.88 -0.27 -11.84
CA LEU A 86 -2.42 -0.19 -13.20
C LEU A 86 -3.78 0.52 -13.22
N LEU A 87 -3.90 1.56 -14.01
CA LEU A 87 -5.18 2.14 -14.36
C LEU A 87 -5.77 1.32 -15.52
N VAL A 88 -6.95 0.74 -15.30
CA VAL A 88 -7.64 -0.12 -16.28
C VAL A 88 -9.06 0.36 -16.50
N ARG A 89 -9.65 -0.06 -17.64
CA ARG A 89 -11.06 0.09 -17.97
C ARG A 89 -11.58 -1.18 -18.63
N ARG A 90 -12.89 -1.24 -18.91
CA ARG A 90 -13.44 -2.31 -19.74
C ARG A 90 -12.83 -2.27 -21.14
N LYS A 91 -12.57 -3.45 -21.67
CA LYS A 91 -12.02 -3.60 -23.02
C LYS A 91 -12.98 -3.04 -24.08
N GLY A 92 -12.41 -2.16 -24.91
CA GLY A 92 -13.15 -1.50 -25.99
C GLY A 92 -14.09 -0.37 -25.54
N ASP A 93 -14.13 -0.05 -24.25
CA ASP A 93 -14.92 1.08 -23.76
C ASP A 93 -14.14 2.40 -23.98
N THR A 94 -14.73 3.33 -24.71
CA THR A 94 -14.15 4.64 -25.01
C THR A 94 -14.73 5.76 -24.15
N THR A 95 -15.58 5.43 -23.18
CA THR A 95 -16.16 6.41 -22.24
C THR A 95 -15.05 7.16 -21.50
N PRO A 96 -15.15 8.47 -21.34
CA PRO A 96 -14.19 9.22 -20.50
C PRO A 96 -14.15 8.69 -19.07
N LEU A 97 -12.94 8.52 -18.54
CA LEU A 97 -12.73 8.07 -17.17
C LEU A 97 -13.02 9.21 -16.18
N ARG A 98 -14.25 9.34 -15.72
CA ARG A 98 -14.65 10.38 -14.76
C ARG A 98 -14.85 9.84 -13.35
N HIS A 99 -15.32 8.58 -13.23
CA HIS A 99 -15.59 7.92 -11.96
C HIS A 99 -14.85 6.59 -11.87
N ASN A 100 -13.81 6.52 -11.05
CA ASN A 100 -12.96 5.34 -10.94
C ASN A 100 -12.98 4.74 -9.53
N ALA A 101 -12.87 3.41 -9.48
CA ALA A 101 -12.59 2.69 -8.24
C ALA A 101 -11.09 2.77 -7.91
N VAL A 102 -10.76 3.02 -6.64
CA VAL A 102 -9.38 3.08 -6.14
C VAL A 102 -9.23 2.21 -4.89
N PRO A 103 -8.02 1.66 -4.60
CA PRO A 103 -7.85 0.71 -3.49
C PRO A 103 -7.91 1.36 -2.10
N GLY A 104 -8.05 2.67 -2.02
CA GLY A 104 -8.19 3.42 -0.79
C GLY A 104 -7.84 4.88 -0.97
N GLU A 105 -8.34 5.72 -0.08
CA GLU A 105 -8.16 7.18 -0.17
C GLU A 105 -6.71 7.60 0.07
N HIS A 106 -6.04 6.96 1.04
CA HIS A 106 -4.67 7.30 1.47
C HIS A 106 -3.59 6.51 0.74
N THR A 107 -3.96 5.71 -0.27
CA THR A 107 -3.02 4.86 -0.99
C THR A 107 -2.15 5.66 -1.97
N THR A 108 -0.92 5.18 -2.20
CA THR A 108 -0.05 5.70 -3.26
C THR A 108 -0.73 5.62 -4.63
N ALA A 109 -1.50 4.55 -4.87
CA ALA A 109 -2.27 4.37 -6.10
C ALA A 109 -3.26 5.52 -6.35
N ASN A 110 -4.07 5.89 -5.36
CA ASN A 110 -5.01 7.01 -5.48
C ASN A 110 -4.29 8.36 -5.63
N SER A 111 -3.20 8.56 -4.90
CA SER A 111 -2.39 9.79 -5.01
C SER A 111 -1.82 9.98 -6.43
N LEU A 112 -1.39 8.89 -7.07
CA LEU A 112 -0.93 8.89 -8.45
C LEU A 112 -2.05 9.25 -9.43
N VAL A 113 -3.22 8.61 -9.32
CA VAL A 113 -4.38 8.94 -10.17
C VAL A 113 -4.70 10.42 -10.07
N ARG A 114 -4.81 10.95 -8.85
CA ARG A 114 -5.12 12.36 -8.63
C ARG A 114 -4.13 13.32 -9.30
N ARG A 115 -2.85 12.95 -9.35
CA ARG A 115 -1.80 13.80 -9.95
C ARG A 115 -1.64 13.63 -11.45
N LEU A 116 -1.76 12.39 -11.92
CA LEU A 116 -1.44 12.04 -13.31
C LEU A 116 -2.65 12.15 -14.22
N PHE A 117 -3.86 11.99 -13.68
CA PHE A 117 -5.14 11.96 -14.37
C PHE A 117 -6.17 12.86 -13.66
N PRO A 118 -5.93 14.19 -13.63
CA PRO A 118 -6.80 15.12 -12.91
C PRO A 118 -8.23 15.18 -13.46
N GLU A 119 -8.45 14.73 -14.70
CA GLU A 119 -9.76 14.59 -15.33
C GLU A 119 -10.64 13.50 -14.67
N ILE A 120 -10.04 12.60 -13.89
CA ILE A 120 -10.78 11.61 -13.08
C ILE A 120 -11.26 12.32 -11.81
N GLU A 121 -12.43 12.94 -11.90
CA GLU A 121 -12.98 13.80 -10.85
C GLU A 121 -13.42 13.02 -9.62
N LYS A 122 -14.07 11.86 -9.84
CA LYS A 122 -14.61 11.03 -8.76
C LYS A 122 -13.80 9.75 -8.60
N ARG A 123 -13.29 9.53 -7.39
CA ARG A 123 -12.56 8.33 -6.99
C ARG A 123 -13.24 7.73 -5.78
N THR A 124 -13.70 6.48 -5.90
CA THR A 124 -14.40 5.79 -4.81
C THR A 124 -13.51 4.67 -4.27
N PRO A 125 -13.16 4.71 -2.98
CA PRO A 125 -12.45 3.62 -2.32
C PRO A 125 -13.24 2.30 -2.39
N ARG A 126 -12.55 1.22 -2.75
CA ARG A 126 -13.07 -0.16 -2.76
C ARG A 126 -11.97 -1.10 -2.30
N LEU A 127 -12.35 -2.22 -1.72
CA LEU A 127 -11.38 -3.28 -1.44
C LEU A 127 -10.67 -3.68 -2.75
N PHE A 128 -9.36 -3.69 -2.72
CA PHE A 128 -8.54 -3.84 -3.94
C PHE A 128 -8.91 -5.09 -4.77
N SER A 129 -9.27 -6.19 -4.11
CA SER A 129 -9.69 -7.45 -4.76
C SER A 129 -11.02 -7.35 -5.52
N GLU A 130 -11.87 -6.38 -5.20
CA GLU A 130 -13.19 -6.19 -5.82
C GLU A 130 -13.15 -5.23 -7.02
N ILE A 131 -12.08 -4.44 -7.18
CA ILE A 131 -12.02 -3.36 -8.18
C ILE A 131 -12.15 -3.91 -9.60
N ALA A 132 -11.42 -4.97 -9.94
CA ALA A 132 -11.45 -5.54 -11.28
C ALA A 132 -12.87 -5.99 -11.68
N GLU A 133 -13.57 -6.64 -10.77
CA GLU A 133 -14.94 -7.10 -11.00
C GLU A 133 -15.93 -5.94 -11.14
N ALA A 134 -15.80 -4.92 -10.29
CA ALA A 134 -16.68 -3.75 -10.34
C ALA A 134 -16.52 -2.96 -11.66
N VAL A 135 -15.28 -2.84 -12.17
CA VAL A 135 -15.03 -2.23 -13.50
C VAL A 135 -15.58 -3.09 -14.61
N GLU A 136 -15.38 -4.41 -14.56
CA GLU A 136 -15.91 -5.35 -15.54
C GLU A 136 -17.45 -5.28 -15.64
N LYS A 137 -18.13 -5.14 -14.50
CA LYS A 137 -19.60 -4.98 -14.42
C LYS A 137 -20.08 -3.58 -14.86
N GLY A 138 -19.16 -2.61 -15.03
CA GLY A 138 -19.50 -1.24 -15.40
C GLY A 138 -20.04 -0.37 -14.26
N GLU A 139 -19.76 -0.73 -13.03
CA GLU A 139 -20.07 0.12 -11.87
C GLU A 139 -19.21 1.39 -11.85
N TYR A 140 -18.05 1.35 -12.53
CA TYR A 140 -17.08 2.44 -12.68
C TYR A 140 -16.59 2.53 -14.11
N ASP A 141 -16.19 3.72 -14.53
CA ASP A 141 -15.59 3.94 -15.86
C ASP A 141 -14.21 3.27 -15.95
N GLY A 142 -13.50 3.20 -14.82
CA GLY A 142 -12.21 2.55 -14.68
C GLY A 142 -11.88 2.22 -13.24
N GLY A 143 -10.71 1.63 -13.02
CA GLY A 143 -10.24 1.28 -11.69
C GLY A 143 -8.74 1.12 -11.60
N VAL A 144 -8.21 1.17 -10.39
CA VAL A 144 -6.77 1.03 -10.14
C VAL A 144 -6.48 -0.31 -9.49
N LEU A 145 -5.74 -1.14 -10.21
CA LEU A 145 -5.32 -2.46 -9.75
C LEU A 145 -3.94 -2.40 -9.10
N ILE A 146 -3.81 -3.06 -7.97
CA ILE A 146 -2.56 -3.24 -7.22
C ILE A 146 -2.30 -4.73 -7.00
N HIS A 147 -1.14 -5.07 -6.44
CA HIS A 147 -0.75 -6.44 -6.12
C HIS A 147 -0.88 -7.40 -7.32
N GLU A 148 -1.41 -8.60 -7.10
CA GLU A 148 -1.59 -9.63 -8.12
C GLU A 148 -2.61 -9.26 -9.21
N GLY A 149 -3.51 -8.32 -8.97
CA GLY A 149 -4.48 -7.83 -9.94
C GLY A 149 -3.83 -7.36 -11.25
N ARG A 150 -2.58 -6.85 -11.17
CA ARG A 150 -1.82 -6.42 -12.33
C ARG A 150 -1.41 -7.57 -13.29
N PHE A 151 -1.40 -8.82 -12.83
CA PHE A 151 -1.00 -9.96 -13.65
C PHE A 151 -2.16 -10.69 -14.30
N VAL A 152 -3.40 -10.39 -13.88
CA VAL A 152 -4.58 -11.17 -14.28
C VAL A 152 -5.66 -10.34 -14.97
N TYR A 153 -5.52 -9.02 -15.07
CA TYR A 153 -6.55 -8.13 -15.64
C TYR A 153 -6.90 -8.48 -17.09
N GLU A 154 -5.91 -8.93 -17.89
CA GLU A 154 -6.12 -9.32 -19.29
C GLU A 154 -7.04 -10.54 -19.45
N ARG A 155 -7.12 -11.39 -18.41
CA ARG A 155 -8.02 -12.55 -18.37
C ARG A 155 -9.45 -12.16 -18.03
N ARG A 156 -9.65 -10.95 -17.55
CA ARG A 156 -10.95 -10.32 -17.36
C ARG A 156 -11.18 -9.37 -18.53
N ASN A 157 -12.37 -9.05 -18.86
CA ASN A 157 -12.69 -8.14 -19.97
C ASN A 157 -12.20 -6.69 -19.70
N LEU A 158 -10.93 -6.52 -19.37
CA LEU A 158 -10.28 -5.25 -19.04
C LEU A 158 -9.11 -4.96 -19.99
N GLU A 159 -8.82 -3.68 -20.19
CA GLU A 159 -7.65 -3.20 -20.92
C GLU A 159 -6.88 -2.17 -20.10
N LEU A 160 -5.57 -2.12 -20.33
CA LEU A 160 -4.68 -1.15 -19.69
C LEU A 160 -4.90 0.24 -20.30
N VAL A 161 -5.13 1.21 -19.42
CA VAL A 161 -5.10 2.65 -19.78
C VAL A 161 -3.70 3.20 -19.52
N ALA A 162 -3.13 2.94 -18.35
CA ALA A 162 -1.78 3.37 -17.99
C ALA A 162 -1.18 2.51 -16.87
N ASP A 163 0.12 2.26 -16.93
CA ASP A 163 0.91 1.87 -15.77
C ASP A 163 1.36 3.15 -15.04
N LEU A 164 0.82 3.35 -13.83
CA LEU A 164 1.07 4.58 -13.07
C LEU A 164 2.52 4.70 -12.59
N GLY A 165 3.23 3.57 -12.48
CA GLY A 165 4.66 3.57 -12.15
C GLY A 165 5.50 4.04 -13.32
N LEU A 166 5.23 3.57 -14.54
CA LEU A 166 5.89 4.06 -15.75
C LEU A 166 5.61 5.55 -15.98
N GLU A 167 4.37 6.00 -15.78
CA GLU A 167 4.01 7.42 -15.90
C GLU A 167 4.74 8.29 -14.86
N TRP A 168 4.89 7.79 -13.64
CA TRP A 168 5.68 8.45 -12.60
C TRP A 168 7.15 8.58 -13.01
N GLU A 169 7.79 7.46 -13.39
CA GLU A 169 9.21 7.45 -13.77
C GLU A 169 9.48 8.36 -14.99
N ARG A 170 8.58 8.35 -15.98
CA ARG A 170 8.69 9.22 -17.15
C ARG A 170 8.69 10.70 -16.79
N ARG A 171 7.89 11.11 -15.77
CA ARG A 171 7.76 12.51 -15.35
C ARG A 171 8.83 12.95 -14.36
N THR A 172 9.32 12.05 -13.54
CA THR A 172 10.21 12.38 -12.40
C THR A 172 11.63 11.87 -12.56
N SER A 173 11.85 10.88 -13.43
CA SER A 173 13.09 10.11 -13.53
C SER A 173 13.48 9.40 -12.22
N LEU A 174 12.54 9.21 -11.31
CA LEU A 174 12.74 8.57 -10.00
C LEU A 174 11.93 7.29 -9.89
N PRO A 175 12.43 6.28 -9.15
CA PRO A 175 11.64 5.10 -8.82
C PRO A 175 10.42 5.50 -7.98
N LEU A 176 9.34 4.72 -8.08
CA LEU A 176 8.09 5.00 -7.38
C LEU A 176 8.12 4.43 -5.95
N PRO A 177 8.05 5.26 -4.90
CA PRO A 177 7.85 4.76 -3.54
C PRO A 177 6.40 4.27 -3.38
N LEU A 178 6.22 2.98 -3.15
CA LEU A 178 4.89 2.36 -3.04
C LEU A 178 4.42 2.23 -1.60
N GLY A 179 5.26 1.62 -0.77
CA GLY A 179 4.94 1.38 0.62
C GLY A 179 6.17 1.42 1.51
N ILE A 180 5.96 1.65 2.79
CA ILE A 180 7.00 1.83 3.81
C ILE A 180 6.60 1.07 5.07
N ILE A 181 7.59 0.68 5.86
CA ILE A 181 7.39 0.26 7.24
C ILE A 181 7.68 1.46 8.14
N THR A 182 6.81 1.71 9.08
CA THR A 182 6.93 2.84 10.01
C THR A 182 6.87 2.37 11.45
N ALA A 183 7.57 3.09 12.33
CA ALA A 183 7.52 2.90 13.78
C ALA A 183 6.96 4.14 14.46
N SER A 184 6.08 3.94 15.43
CA SER A 184 5.59 5.00 16.30
C SER A 184 6.74 5.57 17.14
N ARG A 185 6.93 6.90 17.10
CA ARG A 185 7.91 7.59 17.93
C ARG A 185 7.69 7.39 19.43
N ALA A 186 6.45 7.09 19.83
CA ALA A 186 6.09 6.76 21.20
C ALA A 186 6.69 5.42 21.69
N LEU A 187 7.15 4.55 20.77
CA LEU A 187 7.84 3.30 21.12
C LEU A 187 9.22 3.58 21.77
N GLY A 188 9.83 4.71 21.43
CA GLY A 188 11.14 5.12 21.90
C GLY A 188 12.27 4.56 21.05
N GLU A 189 13.31 5.36 20.91
CA GLU A 189 14.44 5.12 19.98
C GLU A 189 15.14 3.77 20.21
N GLU A 190 15.34 3.38 21.47
CA GLU A 190 16.00 2.11 21.82
C GLU A 190 15.21 0.90 21.31
N ARG A 191 13.89 0.89 21.52
CA ARG A 191 13.03 -0.22 21.07
C ARG A 191 12.90 -0.24 19.54
N ILE A 192 12.87 0.93 18.90
CA ILE A 192 12.84 1.04 17.44
C ILE A 192 14.13 0.46 16.86
N ARG A 193 15.30 0.85 17.38
CA ARG A 193 16.59 0.28 16.94
C ARG A 193 16.68 -1.23 17.17
N ALA A 194 16.20 -1.71 18.32
CA ALA A 194 16.17 -3.14 18.61
C ALA A 194 15.27 -3.90 17.61
N PHE A 195 14.12 -3.33 17.23
CA PHE A 195 13.23 -3.90 16.23
C PHE A 195 13.86 -3.90 14.82
N VAL A 196 14.44 -2.79 14.39
CA VAL A 196 15.12 -2.67 13.07
C VAL A 196 16.23 -3.72 12.92
N ALA A 197 16.90 -4.07 14.00
CA ALA A 197 17.95 -5.10 13.99
C ALA A 197 17.42 -6.54 13.83
N LEU A 198 16.09 -6.76 13.85
CA LEU A 198 15.43 -8.04 13.58
C LEU A 198 14.90 -8.14 12.14
N LEU A 199 14.66 -7.02 11.48
CA LEU A 199 14.17 -6.88 10.11
C LEU A 199 15.32 -6.95 9.09
#